data_32bc925d6a6bce6c6bbada549aa28114
#
_entry.id   32bc925d6a6bce6c6bbada549aa28114
#
_cell.length_a   1.000
_cell.length_b   1.000
_cell.length_c   1.000
_cell.angle_alpha   90.00
_cell.angle_beta   90.00
_cell.angle_gamma   90.00
#
_symmetry.space_group_name_H-M   'P 1'
#
loop_
_entity.id
_entity.type
_entity.pdbx_description
1 polymer ?
#
loop_
_entity_poly.entity_id
_entity_poly.type
_entity_poly.pdbx_seq_one_letter_code
_entity_poly.pdbx_strand_id
1 'polypeptide(L)'
;MQNLIQKTYLLSSKEWQKKTLDIINKTTQNKNNILICGGETVKSIYRNINIKKISKKKFILGDERDVSLNSKNSNYNSIKKNLFKNKINKNKFIFFDIKKNKSKKEILDEYINKIP
;
A
#
# COMPACT_ATOMS: atom_id res chain seq x y z
N MET A 1 17.75 21.45 -12.20
CA MET A 1 18.23 20.57 -11.11
C MET A 1 17.27 20.68 -9.93
N GLN A 2 16.73 19.57 -9.49
CA GLN A 2 15.86 19.57 -8.30
C GLN A 2 16.72 19.58 -7.04
N ASN A 3 16.40 20.46 -6.12
CA ASN A 3 17.00 20.44 -4.79
C ASN A 3 16.31 19.38 -3.94
N LEU A 4 17.05 18.34 -3.56
CA LEU A 4 16.57 17.35 -2.62
C LEU A 4 16.66 17.92 -1.20
N ILE A 5 15.49 18.03 -0.55
CA ILE A 5 15.44 18.38 0.87
C ILE A 5 15.34 17.10 1.65
N GLN A 6 16.37 16.78 2.39
CA GLN A 6 16.37 15.65 3.31
C GLN A 6 16.09 16.13 4.73
N LYS A 7 15.09 15.54 5.37
CA LYS A 7 14.80 15.76 6.79
C LYS A 7 15.00 14.46 7.55
N THR A 8 15.67 14.57 8.68
CA THR A 8 15.91 13.45 9.59
C THR A 8 15.24 13.72 10.93
N TYR A 9 14.53 12.74 11.45
CA TYR A 9 13.85 12.82 12.73
C TYR A 9 14.38 11.75 13.67
N LEU A 10 14.70 12.15 14.91
CA LEU A 10 14.99 11.22 16.00
C LEU A 10 13.78 11.18 16.91
N LEU A 11 13.06 10.08 16.90
CA LEU A 11 11.78 9.95 17.59
C LEU A 11 11.76 8.71 18.49
N SER A 12 11.04 8.80 19.61
CA SER A 12 10.74 7.64 20.44
C SER A 12 9.84 6.66 19.70
N SER A 13 9.73 5.43 20.20
CA SER A 13 8.87 4.40 19.63
C SER A 13 7.38 4.79 19.61
N LYS A 14 6.96 5.71 20.47
CA LYS A 14 5.57 6.22 20.48
C LYS A 14 5.37 7.36 19.48
N GLU A 15 6.39 8.17 19.28
CA GLU A 15 6.29 9.37 18.44
C GLU A 15 6.42 9.08 16.96
N TRP A 16 7.21 8.07 16.56
CA TRP A 16 7.47 7.82 15.16
C TRP A 16 6.21 7.45 14.38
N GLN A 17 5.29 6.69 15.00
CA GLN A 17 4.04 6.31 14.34
C GLN A 17 3.18 7.53 14.06
N LYS A 18 3.00 8.39 15.06
CA LYS A 18 2.22 9.62 14.91
C LYS A 18 2.83 10.53 13.86
N LYS A 19 4.15 10.73 13.90
CA LYS A 19 4.84 11.59 12.94
C LYS A 19 4.77 11.03 11.52
N THR A 20 4.91 9.72 11.37
CA THR A 20 4.78 9.05 10.08
C THR A 20 3.38 9.22 9.50
N LEU A 21 2.35 9.04 10.32
CA LEU A 21 0.95 9.26 9.89
C LEU A 21 0.71 10.70 9.45
N ASP A 22 1.22 11.67 10.20
CA ASP A 22 1.10 13.09 9.84
C ASP A 22 1.75 13.40 8.49
N ILE A 23 2.94 12.85 8.25
CA ILE A 23 3.66 13.01 6.98
C ILE A 23 2.88 12.36 5.83
N ILE A 24 2.40 11.13 6.02
CA ILE A 24 1.61 10.43 5.01
C ILE A 24 0.34 11.21 4.68
N ASN A 25 -0.39 11.65 5.68
CA ASN A 25 -1.64 12.41 5.49
C ASN A 25 -1.40 13.71 4.72
N LYS A 26 -0.36 14.45 5.08
CA LYS A 26 -0.02 15.70 4.38
C LYS A 26 0.45 15.44 2.94
N THR A 27 1.31 14.44 2.75
CA THR A 27 1.90 14.14 1.45
C THR A 27 0.86 13.61 0.46
N THR A 28 -0.12 12.83 0.94
CA THR A 28 -1.10 12.18 0.09
C THR A 28 -2.43 12.95 -0.05
N GLN A 29 -2.60 14.04 0.69
CA GLN A 29 -3.87 14.77 0.78
C GLN A 29 -4.47 15.10 -0.59
N ASN A 30 -3.65 15.58 -1.53
CA ASN A 30 -4.09 15.99 -2.86
C ASN A 30 -3.69 14.99 -3.96
N LYS A 31 -3.34 13.76 -3.59
CA LYS A 31 -2.94 12.71 -4.54
C LYS A 31 -4.06 11.71 -4.71
N ASN A 32 -4.29 11.30 -5.95
CA ASN A 32 -5.32 10.33 -6.31
C ASN A 32 -4.77 8.91 -6.42
N ASN A 33 -3.50 8.76 -6.80
CA ASN A 33 -2.83 7.47 -6.97
C ASN A 33 -1.69 7.36 -5.96
N ILE A 34 -1.68 6.26 -5.21
CA ILE A 34 -0.70 6.04 -4.15
C ILE A 34 -0.08 4.67 -4.33
N LEU A 35 1.25 4.65 -4.50
CA LEU A 35 2.02 3.41 -4.49
C LEU A 35 2.27 2.99 -3.04
N ILE A 36 1.94 1.76 -2.72
CA ILE A 36 2.08 1.22 -1.36
C ILE A 36 2.86 -0.09 -1.34
N CYS A 37 3.43 -0.39 -0.20
CA CYS A 37 4.16 -1.64 0.03
C CYS A 37 3.58 -2.38 1.24
N GLY A 38 3.92 -3.66 1.36
CA GLY A 38 3.66 -4.46 2.54
C GLY A 38 4.82 -4.39 3.54
N GLY A 39 4.81 -5.29 4.49
CA GLY A 39 5.86 -5.46 5.49
C GLY A 39 5.38 -5.24 6.93
N GLU A 40 6.14 -5.77 7.88
CA GLU A 40 5.77 -5.72 9.30
C GLU A 40 5.77 -4.28 9.85
N THR A 41 6.77 -3.48 9.46
CA THR A 41 6.95 -2.13 9.98
C THR A 41 5.76 -1.22 9.69
N VAL A 42 5.14 -1.36 8.51
CA VAL A 42 4.04 -0.49 8.08
C VAL A 42 2.67 -0.93 8.58
N LYS A 43 2.53 -2.14 9.11
CA LYS A 43 1.22 -2.66 9.57
C LYS A 43 0.55 -1.76 10.59
N SER A 44 1.27 -1.33 11.61
CA SER A 44 0.73 -0.46 12.65
C SER A 44 0.35 0.92 12.12
N ILE A 45 1.12 1.42 11.16
CA ILE A 45 0.80 2.67 10.47
C ILE A 45 -0.52 2.52 9.71
N TYR A 46 -0.65 1.48 8.91
CA TYR A 46 -1.85 1.24 8.10
C TYR A 46 -3.11 1.05 8.95
N ARG A 47 -3.01 0.38 10.10
CA ARG A 47 -4.14 0.19 11.02
C ARG A 47 -4.72 1.50 11.53
N ASN A 48 -3.90 2.54 11.62
CA ASN A 48 -4.28 3.83 12.16
C ASN A 48 -4.70 4.85 11.09
N ILE A 49 -4.65 4.48 9.81
CA ILE A 49 -5.14 5.33 8.74
C ILE A 49 -6.68 5.29 8.72
N ASN A 50 -7.29 6.47 8.65
CA ASN A 50 -8.73 6.57 8.53
C ASN A 50 -9.16 6.19 7.11
N ILE A 51 -9.83 5.05 6.99
CA ILE A 51 -10.27 4.49 5.71
C ILE A 51 -11.19 5.44 4.93
N LYS A 52 -11.99 6.26 5.62
CA LYS A 52 -12.88 7.23 4.98
C LYS A 52 -12.10 8.30 4.22
N LYS A 53 -10.93 8.68 4.72
CA LYS A 53 -10.07 9.67 4.05
C LYS A 53 -9.41 9.16 2.79
N ILE A 54 -9.30 7.83 2.64
CA ILE A 54 -8.61 7.20 1.51
C ILE A 54 -9.56 6.49 0.54
N SER A 55 -10.86 6.49 0.80
CA SER A 55 -11.85 5.72 0.03
C SER A 55 -11.93 6.11 -1.45
N LYS A 56 -11.59 7.34 -1.80
CA LYS A 56 -11.59 7.83 -3.19
C LYS A 56 -10.26 7.68 -3.90
N LYS A 57 -9.22 7.25 -3.18
CA LYS A 57 -7.88 7.11 -3.73
C LYS A 57 -7.69 5.74 -4.38
N LYS A 58 -6.86 5.70 -5.41
CA LYS A 58 -6.43 4.46 -6.04
C LYS A 58 -5.09 4.06 -5.47
N PHE A 59 -4.99 2.83 -4.99
CA PHE A 59 -3.77 2.26 -4.44
C PHE A 59 -3.14 1.29 -5.41
N ILE A 60 -1.82 1.34 -5.53
CA ILE A 60 -1.05 0.48 -6.41
C ILE A 60 -0.06 -0.28 -5.55
N LEU A 61 -0.14 -1.61 -5.55
CA LEU A 61 0.82 -2.43 -4.82
C LEU A 61 2.15 -2.45 -5.57
N GLY A 62 3.23 -2.01 -4.90
CA GLY A 62 4.53 -1.84 -5.53
C GLY A 62 5.30 -3.15 -5.74
N ASP A 63 5.11 -4.13 -4.85
CA ASP A 63 5.76 -5.43 -4.91
C ASP A 63 4.90 -6.51 -4.28
N GLU A 64 5.11 -7.75 -4.69
CA GLU A 64 4.40 -8.91 -4.14
C GLU A 64 5.30 -10.13 -4.12
N ARG A 65 4.95 -11.07 -3.25
CA ARG A 65 5.57 -12.39 -3.16
C ARG A 65 4.82 -13.37 -4.05
N ASP A 66 5.53 -14.30 -4.65
CA ASP A 66 4.94 -15.37 -5.47
C ASP A 66 4.32 -16.44 -4.57
N VAL A 67 3.26 -16.06 -3.90
CA VAL A 67 2.49 -16.91 -2.98
C VAL A 67 1.01 -16.63 -3.17
N SER A 68 0.16 -17.54 -2.67
CA SER A 68 -1.28 -17.32 -2.68
C SER A 68 -1.65 -15.97 -2.04
N LEU A 69 -2.64 -15.29 -2.58
CA LEU A 69 -3.15 -14.02 -2.02
C LEU A 69 -3.69 -14.18 -0.59
N ASN A 70 -4.00 -15.40 -0.17
CA ASN A 70 -4.43 -15.69 1.20
C ASN A 70 -3.28 -16.04 2.14
N SER A 71 -2.06 -16.14 1.62
CA SER A 71 -0.89 -16.45 2.44
C SER A 71 -0.56 -15.32 3.41
N LYS A 72 -0.09 -15.68 4.60
CA LYS A 72 0.45 -14.72 5.57
C LYS A 72 1.65 -13.94 5.04
N ASN A 73 2.33 -14.48 4.01
CA ASN A 73 3.47 -13.86 3.36
C ASN A 73 3.10 -12.94 2.19
N SER A 74 1.81 -12.87 1.84
CA SER A 74 1.33 -11.99 0.77
C SER A 74 1.22 -10.55 1.25
N ASN A 75 1.78 -9.61 0.49
CA ASN A 75 1.62 -8.19 0.74
C ASN A 75 0.17 -7.74 0.54
N TYR A 76 -0.52 -8.29 -0.47
CA TYR A 76 -1.93 -8.07 -0.69
C TYR A 76 -2.75 -8.41 0.57
N ASN A 77 -2.52 -9.59 1.13
CA ASN A 77 -3.24 -10.04 2.33
C ASN A 77 -3.01 -9.10 3.53
N SER A 78 -1.76 -8.70 3.74
CA SER A 78 -1.40 -7.78 4.81
C SER A 78 -2.09 -6.42 4.65
N ILE A 79 -2.04 -5.85 3.46
CA ILE A 79 -2.67 -4.56 3.16
C ILE A 79 -4.18 -4.64 3.27
N LYS A 80 -4.78 -5.70 2.76
CA LYS A 80 -6.21 -5.97 2.88
C LYS A 80 -6.68 -5.90 4.33
N LYS A 81 -5.95 -6.57 5.23
CA LYS A 81 -6.31 -6.63 6.65
C LYS A 81 -6.04 -5.32 7.39
N ASN A 82 -4.87 -4.73 7.16
CA ASN A 82 -4.39 -3.63 8.00
C ASN A 82 -4.82 -2.25 7.48
N LEU A 83 -4.79 -2.03 6.18
CA LEU A 83 -5.17 -0.74 5.59
C LEU A 83 -6.67 -0.69 5.29
N PHE A 84 -7.19 -1.67 4.59
CA PHE A 84 -8.56 -1.67 4.10
C PHE A 84 -9.57 -2.30 5.06
N LYS A 85 -9.13 -2.89 6.16
CA LYS A 85 -10.00 -3.53 7.17
C LYS A 85 -10.94 -4.56 6.53
N ASN A 86 -10.43 -5.32 5.57
CA ASN A 86 -11.17 -6.29 4.75
C ASN A 86 -12.27 -5.70 3.83
N LYS A 87 -12.25 -4.39 3.61
CA LYS A 87 -13.21 -3.69 2.75
C LYS A 87 -12.53 -3.21 1.48
N ILE A 88 -12.12 -4.14 0.62
CA ILE A 88 -11.45 -3.80 -0.64
C ILE A 88 -12.46 -3.44 -1.72
N ASN A 89 -12.22 -2.29 -2.37
CA ASN A 89 -12.80 -1.97 -3.67
C ASN A 89 -11.78 -2.33 -4.76
N LYS A 90 -12.06 -3.39 -5.52
CA LYS A 90 -11.16 -3.89 -6.56
C LYS A 90 -10.87 -2.87 -7.66
N ASN A 91 -11.74 -1.89 -7.86
CA ASN A 91 -11.52 -0.81 -8.81
C ASN A 91 -10.56 0.26 -8.29
N LYS A 92 -10.26 0.23 -6.99
CA LYS A 92 -9.40 1.19 -6.30
C LYS A 92 -8.09 0.59 -5.81
N PHE A 93 -7.88 -0.71 -6.01
CA PHE A 93 -6.66 -1.38 -5.59
C PHE A 93 -6.08 -2.21 -6.72
N ILE A 94 -4.93 -1.80 -7.24
CA ILE A 94 -4.19 -2.49 -8.28
C ILE A 94 -3.15 -3.38 -7.61
N PHE A 95 -3.24 -4.69 -7.83
CA PHE A 95 -2.38 -5.69 -7.22
C PHE A 95 -2.06 -6.80 -8.22
N PHE A 96 -1.13 -7.66 -7.87
CA PHE A 96 -0.75 -8.84 -8.65
C PHE A 96 -1.75 -9.96 -8.35
N ASP A 97 -2.64 -10.25 -9.27
CA ASP A 97 -3.71 -11.24 -9.08
C ASP A 97 -3.20 -12.67 -9.27
N ILE A 98 -2.46 -13.14 -8.28
CA ILE A 98 -1.82 -14.45 -8.29
C ILE A 98 -2.87 -15.55 -8.14
N LYS A 99 -2.95 -16.40 -9.16
CA LYS A 99 -3.86 -17.58 -9.22
C LYS A 99 -3.11 -18.77 -9.81
N LYS A 100 -3.51 -19.97 -9.41
CA LYS A 100 -2.88 -21.22 -9.89
C LYS A 100 -2.99 -21.42 -11.40
N ASN A 101 -4.04 -20.91 -12.03
CA ASN A 101 -4.29 -21.06 -13.46
C ASN A 101 -3.72 -19.95 -14.32
N LYS A 102 -2.95 -19.03 -13.74
CA LYS A 102 -2.32 -17.94 -14.45
C LYS A 102 -0.81 -18.09 -14.44
N SER A 103 -0.16 -17.83 -15.57
CA SER A 103 1.29 -17.72 -15.65
C SER A 103 1.77 -16.41 -15.03
N LYS A 104 3.05 -16.34 -14.67
CA LYS A 104 3.67 -15.10 -14.17
C LYS A 104 3.54 -13.97 -15.19
N LYS A 105 3.69 -14.29 -16.47
CA LYS A 105 3.55 -13.30 -17.56
C LYS A 105 2.13 -12.72 -17.60
N GLU A 106 1.10 -13.56 -17.53
CA GLU A 106 -0.28 -13.11 -17.50
C GLU A 106 -0.57 -12.18 -16.31
N ILE A 107 -0.09 -12.57 -15.12
CA ILE A 107 -0.25 -11.76 -13.90
C ILE A 107 0.39 -10.39 -14.07
N LEU A 108 1.62 -10.34 -14.59
CA LEU A 108 2.34 -9.09 -14.80
C LEU A 108 1.67 -8.22 -15.88
N ASP A 109 1.25 -8.81 -16.99
CA ASP A 109 0.57 -8.09 -18.06
C ASP A 109 -0.74 -7.46 -17.57
N GLU A 110 -1.53 -8.20 -16.80
CA GLU A 110 -2.76 -7.69 -16.20
C GLU A 110 -2.49 -6.53 -15.23
N TYR A 111 -1.47 -6.67 -14.41
CA TYR A 111 -1.06 -5.63 -13.47
C TYR A 111 -0.65 -4.35 -14.20
N ILE A 112 0.23 -4.47 -15.19
CA ILE A 112 0.74 -3.33 -15.97
C ILE A 112 -0.41 -2.61 -16.68
N ASN A 113 -1.35 -3.35 -17.25
CA ASN A 113 -2.49 -2.77 -17.97
C ASN A 113 -3.44 -1.97 -17.08
N LYS A 114 -3.42 -2.20 -15.77
CA LYS A 114 -4.26 -1.48 -14.80
C LYS A 114 -3.60 -0.22 -14.25
N ILE A 115 -2.28 -0.08 -14.41
CA ILE A 115 -1.55 1.10 -13.91
C ILE A 115 -1.98 2.34 -14.69
N PRO A 116 -2.38 3.41 -13.98
CA PRO A 116 -2.80 4.66 -14.64
C PRO A 116 -1.67 5.39 -15.36
#